data_a2f389434e4e1463a09790dd66889b19
#
_entry.id   a2f389434e4e1463a09790dd66889b19
#
_cell.length_a   1.000
_cell.length_b   1.000
_cell.length_c   1.000
_cell.angle_alpha   90.00
_cell.angle_beta   90.00
_cell.angle_gamma   90.00
#
_symmetry.space_group_name_H-M   'P 1'
#
loop_
_entity.id
_entity.type
_entity.pdbx_description
1 polymer ?
#
loop_
_entity_poly.entity_id
_entity_poly.type
_entity_poly.pdbx_seq_one_letter_code
_entity_poly.pdbx_strand_id
1 'polypeptide(L)'
;FVDMAHISGLVAAGVHPSPIEHAHFVTTTTHKSLRGPRGGLILSNDSDLAKKIDSLVFPGTQGGPLMHVIAAKAVCFLEALQPGYKEYQAQIVKNAVALAERMKGYGYRIISGGTENHLFMVDLRPNGLNGKIVQETLDEAGITVNKNSIPFDTESPFKGGGIRIGTPAVTTRGMKEAEMEKVGDLTVSYTHLRAHETPCHL
;
A
#
# COMPACT_ATOMS: atom_id res chain seq x y z
N PHE A 1 -7.43 4.56 -19.40
CA PHE A 1 -7.87 3.87 -18.18
C PHE A 1 -6.78 3.91 -17.14
N VAL A 2 -7.13 4.32 -15.91
CA VAL A 2 -6.21 4.34 -14.76
C VAL A 2 -6.87 3.66 -13.57
N ASP A 3 -6.15 2.73 -12.93
CA ASP A 3 -6.52 2.19 -11.63
C ASP A 3 -5.65 2.84 -10.55
N MET A 4 -6.27 3.66 -9.69
CA MET A 4 -5.59 4.36 -8.59
C MET A 4 -5.84 3.71 -7.21
N ALA A 5 -6.23 2.45 -7.18
CA ALA A 5 -6.69 1.78 -5.96
C ALA A 5 -5.73 1.93 -4.77
N HIS A 6 -4.43 1.84 -5.00
CA HIS A 6 -3.43 1.98 -3.94
C HIS A 6 -3.25 3.41 -3.43
N ILE A 7 -3.36 4.40 -4.31
CA ILE A 7 -3.05 5.81 -4.00
C ILE A 7 -4.30 6.69 -3.84
N SER A 8 -5.50 6.11 -3.92
CA SER A 8 -6.75 6.90 -3.93
C SER A 8 -6.93 7.80 -2.71
N GLY A 9 -6.48 7.36 -1.53
CA GLY A 9 -6.51 8.22 -0.34
C GLY A 9 -5.57 9.42 -0.45
N LEU A 10 -4.38 9.23 -1.01
CA LEU A 10 -3.41 10.29 -1.25
C LEU A 10 -3.93 11.29 -2.29
N VAL A 11 -4.56 10.79 -3.35
CA VAL A 11 -5.20 11.61 -4.40
C VAL A 11 -6.37 12.41 -3.81
N ALA A 12 -7.26 11.79 -3.05
CA ALA A 12 -8.39 12.47 -2.41
C ALA A 12 -7.95 13.58 -1.44
N ALA A 13 -6.81 13.39 -0.78
CA ALA A 13 -6.23 14.40 0.11
C ALA A 13 -5.41 15.49 -0.62
N GLY A 14 -5.22 15.38 -1.94
CA GLY A 14 -4.36 16.29 -2.70
C GLY A 14 -2.87 16.16 -2.38
N VAL A 15 -2.44 15.00 -1.84
CA VAL A 15 -1.04 14.68 -1.52
C VAL A 15 -0.34 13.99 -2.70
N HIS A 16 -1.11 13.47 -3.66
CA HIS A 16 -0.62 12.86 -4.88
C HIS A 16 -1.38 13.42 -6.10
N PRO A 17 -0.75 13.58 -7.27
CA PRO A 17 -1.43 14.04 -8.47
C PRO A 17 -2.66 13.20 -8.83
N SER A 18 -3.73 13.85 -9.26
CA SER A 18 -4.98 13.19 -9.64
C SER A 18 -4.95 12.74 -11.10
N PRO A 19 -5.31 11.49 -11.42
CA PRO A 19 -5.45 11.03 -12.80
C PRO A 19 -6.81 11.39 -13.44
N ILE A 20 -7.77 11.95 -12.67
CA ILE A 20 -9.18 12.07 -13.08
C ILE A 20 -9.34 12.95 -14.32
N GLU A 21 -8.57 14.02 -14.44
CA GLU A 21 -8.62 14.92 -15.60
C GLU A 21 -7.87 14.39 -16.84
N HIS A 22 -7.10 13.33 -16.68
CA HIS A 22 -6.22 12.77 -17.71
C HIS A 22 -6.67 11.40 -18.22
N ALA A 23 -7.75 10.85 -17.68
CA ALA A 23 -8.24 9.52 -18.02
C ALA A 23 -9.74 9.51 -18.28
N HIS A 24 -10.18 8.70 -19.26
CA HIS A 24 -11.60 8.50 -19.55
C HIS A 24 -12.31 7.74 -18.42
N PHE A 25 -11.61 6.75 -17.85
CA PHE A 25 -12.07 5.94 -16.72
C PHE A 25 -11.01 5.86 -15.65
N VAL A 26 -11.40 6.08 -14.42
CA VAL A 26 -10.55 5.86 -13.25
C VAL A 26 -11.24 4.90 -12.32
N THR A 27 -10.58 3.80 -11.98
CA THR A 27 -11.08 2.85 -10.99
C THR A 27 -10.30 2.97 -9.69
N THR A 28 -10.96 2.62 -8.60
CA THR A 28 -10.32 2.49 -7.30
C THR A 28 -11.05 1.50 -6.41
N THR A 29 -10.35 1.01 -5.40
CA THR A 29 -10.96 0.37 -4.24
C THR A 29 -11.22 1.40 -3.14
N THR A 30 -12.20 1.14 -2.28
CA THR A 30 -12.49 2.01 -1.13
C THR A 30 -11.76 1.56 0.15
N HIS A 31 -11.19 0.36 0.19
CA HIS A 31 -10.65 -0.30 1.40
C HIS A 31 -9.11 -0.30 1.52
N LYS A 32 -8.39 0.49 0.71
CA LYS A 32 -6.92 0.65 0.80
C LYS A 32 -6.58 2.00 1.44
N SER A 33 -5.75 2.82 0.82
CA SER A 33 -5.35 4.13 1.37
C SER A 33 -6.53 5.08 1.62
N LEU A 34 -7.66 4.89 0.93
CA LEU A 34 -8.90 5.64 1.18
C LEU A 34 -9.55 5.31 2.55
N ARG A 35 -9.22 4.16 3.14
CA ARG A 35 -9.63 3.74 4.50
C ARG A 35 -11.14 3.51 4.67
N GLY A 36 -11.80 3.03 3.63
CA GLY A 36 -13.24 2.73 3.64
C GLY A 36 -13.58 1.24 3.68
N PRO A 37 -14.84 0.88 3.45
CA PRO A 37 -15.30 -0.51 3.40
C PRO A 37 -14.75 -1.21 2.14
N ARG A 38 -14.79 -2.55 2.13
CA ARG A 38 -14.49 -3.33 0.93
C ARG A 38 -15.50 -3.00 -0.17
N GLY A 39 -14.98 -2.56 -1.30
CA GLY A 39 -15.76 -2.20 -2.47
C GLY A 39 -14.90 -1.56 -3.55
N GLY A 40 -15.51 -1.33 -4.70
CA GLY A 40 -14.94 -0.62 -5.83
C GLY A 40 -15.68 0.67 -6.14
N LEU A 41 -15.05 1.49 -6.95
CA LEU A 41 -15.59 2.74 -7.45
C LEU A 41 -15.06 2.95 -8.87
N ILE A 42 -15.92 3.43 -9.76
CA ILE A 42 -15.55 3.83 -11.13
C ILE A 42 -15.93 5.29 -11.28
N LEU A 43 -15.02 6.09 -11.79
CA LEU A 43 -15.17 7.52 -11.99
C LEU A 43 -14.95 7.86 -13.47
N SER A 44 -15.75 8.79 -13.98
CA SER A 44 -15.59 9.38 -15.32
C SER A 44 -16.15 10.81 -15.32
N ASN A 45 -15.48 11.70 -16.04
CA ASN A 45 -15.98 13.06 -16.31
C ASN A 45 -16.82 13.11 -17.60
N ASP A 46 -16.91 12.03 -18.36
CA ASP A 46 -17.69 11.91 -19.58
C ASP A 46 -19.07 11.32 -19.26
N SER A 47 -20.12 12.09 -19.46
CA SER A 47 -21.50 11.70 -19.15
C SER A 47 -22.01 10.54 -20.00
N ASP A 48 -21.57 10.40 -21.25
CA ASP A 48 -22.03 9.32 -22.12
C ASP A 48 -21.30 8.01 -21.82
N LEU A 49 -20.04 8.10 -21.42
CA LEU A 49 -19.31 6.96 -20.90
C LEU A 49 -19.88 6.54 -19.54
N ALA A 50 -20.22 7.47 -18.64
CA ALA A 50 -20.83 7.19 -17.35
C ALA A 50 -22.14 6.41 -17.51
N LYS A 51 -23.04 6.81 -18.43
CA LYS A 51 -24.27 6.05 -18.73
C LYS A 51 -24.02 4.63 -19.18
N LYS A 52 -22.97 4.41 -20.02
CA LYS A 52 -22.57 3.06 -20.45
C LYS A 52 -22.06 2.23 -19.28
N ILE A 53 -21.25 2.83 -18.40
CA ILE A 53 -20.77 2.16 -17.17
C ILE A 53 -21.95 1.74 -16.31
N ASP A 54 -22.90 2.66 -16.04
CA ASP A 54 -24.07 2.38 -15.21
C ASP A 54 -24.85 1.17 -15.73
N SER A 55 -25.10 1.15 -17.03
CA SER A 55 -25.82 0.06 -17.70
C SER A 55 -25.05 -1.27 -17.67
N LEU A 56 -23.73 -1.24 -17.80
CA LEU A 56 -22.87 -2.42 -17.74
C LEU A 56 -22.67 -2.92 -16.30
N VAL A 57 -22.71 -2.05 -15.31
CA VAL A 57 -22.67 -2.43 -13.90
C VAL A 57 -24.03 -3.03 -13.51
N PHE A 58 -25.13 -2.32 -13.76
CA PHE A 58 -26.46 -2.80 -13.46
C PHE A 58 -27.43 -2.48 -14.60
N PRO A 59 -28.14 -3.49 -15.15
CA PRO A 59 -28.15 -4.92 -14.76
C PRO A 59 -27.08 -5.79 -15.45
N GLY A 60 -26.07 -5.19 -16.10
CA GLY A 60 -25.14 -5.93 -16.96
C GLY A 60 -24.33 -7.01 -16.25
N THR A 61 -23.61 -6.65 -15.18
CA THR A 61 -22.70 -7.57 -14.47
C THR A 61 -23.04 -7.77 -13.00
N GLN A 62 -23.84 -6.88 -12.40
CA GLN A 62 -24.20 -6.91 -10.99
C GLN A 62 -25.72 -6.83 -10.80
N GLY A 63 -26.19 -7.17 -9.59
CA GLY A 63 -27.57 -7.07 -9.17
C GLY A 63 -27.77 -6.05 -8.05
N GLY A 64 -28.67 -6.35 -7.10
CA GLY A 64 -28.97 -5.46 -5.97
C GLY A 64 -27.72 -5.17 -5.14
N PRO A 65 -27.46 -3.88 -4.83
CA PRO A 65 -26.27 -3.49 -4.10
C PRO A 65 -26.37 -3.79 -2.60
N LEU A 66 -25.22 -3.97 -1.96
CA LEU A 66 -25.11 -4.11 -0.51
C LEU A 66 -25.22 -2.70 0.13
N MET A 67 -26.42 -2.35 0.59
CA MET A 67 -26.72 -0.99 1.08
C MET A 67 -25.90 -0.60 2.31
N HIS A 68 -25.55 -1.54 3.19
CA HIS A 68 -24.65 -1.29 4.31
C HIS A 68 -23.24 -0.88 3.86
N VAL A 69 -22.74 -1.45 2.75
CA VAL A 69 -21.45 -1.06 2.15
C VAL A 69 -21.57 0.36 1.55
N ILE A 70 -22.70 0.69 0.89
CA ILE A 70 -22.92 2.03 0.35
C ILE A 70 -22.98 3.07 1.47
N ALA A 71 -23.68 2.78 2.56
CA ALA A 71 -23.71 3.66 3.74
C ALA A 71 -22.31 3.86 4.33
N ALA A 72 -21.52 2.77 4.46
CA ALA A 72 -20.14 2.85 4.93
C ALA A 72 -19.23 3.64 3.97
N LYS A 73 -19.45 3.56 2.65
CA LYS A 73 -18.75 4.44 1.69
C LYS A 73 -19.08 5.91 1.90
N ALA A 74 -20.35 6.25 2.17
CA ALA A 74 -20.75 7.64 2.45
C ALA A 74 -20.02 8.20 3.68
N VAL A 75 -19.90 7.41 4.76
CA VAL A 75 -19.11 7.78 5.94
C VAL A 75 -17.64 7.96 5.60
N CYS A 76 -17.05 7.02 4.86
CA CYS A 76 -15.67 7.11 4.40
C CYS A 76 -15.40 8.40 3.61
N PHE A 77 -16.29 8.77 2.70
CA PHE A 77 -16.15 10.00 1.91
C PHE A 77 -16.33 11.26 2.75
N LEU A 78 -17.24 11.24 3.72
CA LEU A 78 -17.40 12.33 4.68
C LEU A 78 -16.13 12.53 5.52
N GLU A 79 -15.50 11.45 5.98
CA GLU A 79 -14.21 11.51 6.68
C GLU A 79 -13.09 12.05 5.78
N ALA A 80 -13.06 11.62 4.50
CA ALA A 80 -12.07 12.08 3.54
C ALA A 80 -12.18 13.59 3.19
N LEU A 81 -13.35 14.19 3.38
CA LEU A 81 -13.58 15.63 3.21
C LEU A 81 -13.11 16.47 4.41
N GLN A 82 -12.79 15.85 5.55
CA GLN A 82 -12.37 16.59 6.73
C GLN A 82 -10.91 17.05 6.62
N PRO A 83 -10.56 18.23 7.17
CA PRO A 83 -9.17 18.74 7.14
C PRO A 83 -8.13 17.75 7.73
N GLY A 84 -8.46 17.07 8.81
CA GLY A 84 -7.59 16.07 9.44
C GLY A 84 -7.26 14.87 8.55
N TYR A 85 -8.04 14.62 7.50
CA TYR A 85 -7.74 13.56 6.55
C TYR A 85 -6.53 13.89 5.67
N LYS A 86 -6.36 15.15 5.29
CA LYS A 86 -5.18 15.62 4.56
C LYS A 86 -3.90 15.48 5.40
N GLU A 87 -3.99 15.85 6.67
CA GLU A 87 -2.88 15.69 7.62
C GLU A 87 -2.50 14.22 7.80
N TYR A 88 -3.51 13.34 7.94
CA TYR A 88 -3.32 11.90 8.02
C TYR A 88 -2.61 11.33 6.79
N GLN A 89 -3.06 11.67 5.58
CA GLN A 89 -2.45 11.19 4.34
C GLN A 89 -1.02 11.73 4.15
N ALA A 90 -0.76 12.98 4.52
CA ALA A 90 0.58 13.54 4.52
C ALA A 90 1.51 12.83 5.51
N GLN A 91 0.99 12.46 6.69
CA GLN A 91 1.75 11.69 7.68
C GLN A 91 2.09 10.28 7.19
N ILE A 92 1.20 9.64 6.42
CA ILE A 92 1.49 8.33 5.80
C ILE A 92 2.74 8.42 4.93
N VAL A 93 2.84 9.44 4.10
CA VAL A 93 4.01 9.63 3.20
C VAL A 93 5.27 9.91 4.02
N LYS A 94 5.21 10.79 5.02
CA LYS A 94 6.35 11.07 5.90
C LYS A 94 6.86 9.80 6.59
N ASN A 95 5.95 8.99 7.09
CA ASN A 95 6.27 7.72 7.71
C ASN A 95 6.93 6.74 6.73
N ALA A 96 6.43 6.67 5.48
CA ALA A 96 7.02 5.81 4.47
C ALA A 96 8.45 6.25 4.09
N VAL A 97 8.67 7.55 3.96
CA VAL A 97 10.00 8.13 3.70
C VAL A 97 10.95 7.84 4.86
N ALA A 98 10.55 8.11 6.10
CA ALA A 98 11.38 7.90 7.29
C ALA A 98 11.80 6.41 7.42
N LEU A 99 10.86 5.49 7.23
CA LEU A 99 11.13 4.06 7.30
C LEU A 99 12.05 3.60 6.16
N ALA A 100 11.82 4.07 4.93
CA ALA A 100 12.68 3.76 3.79
C ALA A 100 14.12 4.26 4.00
N GLU A 101 14.29 5.50 4.46
CA GLU A 101 15.62 6.07 4.75
C GLU A 101 16.30 5.32 5.90
N ARG A 102 15.57 4.91 6.93
CA ARG A 102 16.14 4.11 8.02
C ARG A 102 16.69 2.79 7.51
N MET A 103 15.95 2.08 6.66
CA MET A 103 16.39 0.82 6.06
C MET A 103 17.59 1.01 5.11
N LYS A 104 17.63 2.11 4.35
CA LYS A 104 18.81 2.49 3.54
C LYS A 104 20.03 2.69 4.42
N GLY A 105 19.89 3.31 5.58
CA GLY A 105 20.96 3.47 6.56
C GLY A 105 21.59 2.15 7.02
N TYR A 106 20.88 1.05 6.96
CA TYR A 106 21.35 -0.31 7.20
C TYR A 106 21.87 -1.03 5.94
N GLY A 107 21.98 -0.33 4.83
CA GLY A 107 22.50 -0.90 3.58
C GLY A 107 21.48 -1.66 2.72
N TYR A 108 20.17 -1.62 3.07
CA TYR A 108 19.16 -2.23 2.22
C TYR A 108 18.90 -1.38 0.96
N ARG A 109 18.80 -2.05 -0.16
CA ARG A 109 18.47 -1.41 -1.43
C ARG A 109 16.97 -1.16 -1.53
N ILE A 110 16.56 0.11 -1.51
CA ILE A 110 15.18 0.50 -1.77
C ILE A 110 14.98 0.64 -3.28
N ILE A 111 13.97 -0.03 -3.83
CA ILE A 111 13.59 0.09 -5.24
C ILE A 111 13.23 1.55 -5.54
N SER A 112 13.66 2.06 -6.68
CA SER A 112 13.55 3.47 -7.07
C SER A 112 14.32 4.46 -6.17
N GLY A 113 15.16 3.97 -5.25
CA GLY A 113 15.96 4.79 -4.35
C GLY A 113 15.21 5.45 -3.19
N GLY A 114 13.90 5.26 -3.09
CA GLY A 114 13.05 5.84 -2.04
C GLY A 114 11.57 5.71 -2.36
N THR A 115 10.74 6.57 -1.74
CA THR A 115 9.31 6.61 -2.01
C THR A 115 8.74 8.03 -1.91
N GLU A 116 7.70 8.31 -2.69
CA GLU A 116 6.90 9.54 -2.65
C GLU A 116 5.43 9.24 -2.30
N ASN A 117 5.14 8.01 -1.85
CA ASN A 117 3.80 7.57 -1.53
C ASN A 117 3.75 6.77 -0.22
N HIS A 118 2.75 5.91 -0.05
CA HIS A 118 2.43 5.20 1.19
C HIS A 118 3.18 3.88 1.37
N LEU A 119 3.99 3.45 0.40
CA LEU A 119 4.71 2.18 0.43
C LEU A 119 6.03 2.26 -0.32
N PHE A 120 6.90 1.28 -0.10
CA PHE A 120 8.12 1.06 -0.86
C PHE A 120 8.44 -0.43 -0.94
N MET A 121 9.35 -0.77 -1.83
CA MET A 121 9.87 -2.14 -1.97
C MET A 121 11.36 -2.19 -1.65
N VAL A 122 11.76 -3.27 -1.00
CA VAL A 122 13.14 -3.56 -0.63
C VAL A 122 13.65 -4.72 -1.46
N ASP A 123 14.79 -4.55 -2.13
CA ASP A 123 15.52 -5.64 -2.79
C ASP A 123 16.36 -6.39 -1.74
N LEU A 124 16.06 -7.64 -1.53
CA LEU A 124 16.71 -8.50 -0.53
C LEU A 124 17.86 -9.34 -1.11
N ARG A 125 17.96 -9.43 -2.43
CA ARG A 125 18.96 -10.27 -3.12
C ARG A 125 20.41 -9.89 -2.81
N PRO A 126 20.77 -8.59 -2.70
CA PRO A 126 22.13 -8.21 -2.29
C PRO A 126 22.54 -8.74 -0.91
N ASN A 127 21.54 -9.02 -0.06
CA ASN A 127 21.74 -9.55 1.28
C ASN A 127 21.69 -11.10 1.34
N GLY A 128 21.56 -11.78 0.20
CA GLY A 128 21.42 -13.25 0.13
C GLY A 128 20.07 -13.77 0.62
N LEU A 129 19.05 -12.92 0.68
CA LEU A 129 17.71 -13.21 1.22
C LEU A 129 16.66 -13.18 0.10
N ASN A 130 15.49 -13.75 0.39
CA ASN A 130 14.31 -13.65 -0.47
C ASN A 130 13.06 -13.23 0.34
N GLY A 131 12.04 -12.78 -0.38
CA GLY A 131 10.84 -12.22 0.21
C GLY A 131 10.07 -13.21 1.09
N LYS A 132 10.04 -14.50 0.72
CA LYS A 132 9.32 -15.53 1.49
C LYS A 132 9.93 -15.70 2.89
N ILE A 133 11.24 -15.92 2.95
CA ILE A 133 11.94 -16.09 4.22
C ILE A 133 11.75 -14.87 5.11
N VAL A 134 11.95 -13.67 4.58
CA VAL A 134 11.84 -12.44 5.36
C VAL A 134 10.40 -12.19 5.81
N GLN A 135 9.40 -12.43 4.96
CA GLN A 135 7.99 -12.33 5.37
C GLN A 135 7.68 -13.26 6.54
N GLU A 136 8.03 -14.54 6.43
CA GLU A 136 7.76 -15.56 7.47
C GLU A 136 8.46 -15.20 8.78
N THR A 137 9.73 -14.79 8.73
CA THR A 137 10.50 -14.35 9.91
C THR A 137 9.89 -13.13 10.59
N LEU A 138 9.48 -12.13 9.82
CA LEU A 138 8.88 -10.90 10.37
C LEU A 138 7.46 -11.15 10.91
N ASP A 139 6.68 -12.05 10.29
CA ASP A 139 5.36 -12.44 10.81
C ASP A 139 5.46 -13.09 12.19
N GLU A 140 6.49 -13.90 12.46
CA GLU A 140 6.75 -14.45 13.79
C GLU A 140 7.05 -13.36 14.83
N ALA A 141 7.64 -12.25 14.40
CA ALA A 141 7.89 -11.08 15.26
C ALA A 141 6.68 -10.12 15.35
N GLY A 142 5.56 -10.44 14.70
CA GLY A 142 4.38 -9.58 14.64
C GLY A 142 4.54 -8.37 13.71
N ILE A 143 5.51 -8.40 12.79
CA ILE A 143 5.75 -7.37 11.78
C ILE A 143 5.26 -7.88 10.43
N THR A 144 4.07 -7.47 10.01
CA THR A 144 3.47 -7.93 8.76
C THR A 144 4.00 -7.15 7.55
N VAL A 145 4.62 -7.87 6.62
CA VAL A 145 5.05 -7.37 5.31
C VAL A 145 4.57 -8.32 4.21
N ASN A 146 4.67 -7.89 2.96
CA ASN A 146 4.36 -8.77 1.83
C ASN A 146 5.63 -9.14 1.07
N LYS A 147 5.89 -10.44 0.85
CA LYS A 147 6.83 -10.85 -0.20
C LYS A 147 6.36 -10.30 -1.54
N ASN A 148 7.28 -9.85 -2.35
CA ASN A 148 6.96 -9.22 -3.63
C ASN A 148 8.07 -9.51 -4.65
N SER A 149 7.66 -9.78 -5.89
CA SER A 149 8.59 -9.68 -7.00
C SER A 149 8.98 -8.21 -7.21
N ILE A 150 10.22 -7.99 -7.58
CA ILE A 150 10.79 -6.66 -7.84
C ILE A 150 11.19 -6.53 -9.31
N PRO A 151 11.41 -5.32 -9.83
CA PRO A 151 11.89 -5.15 -11.19
C PRO A 151 13.15 -5.97 -11.49
N PHE A 152 13.13 -6.70 -12.62
CA PHE A 152 14.21 -7.61 -13.03
C PHE A 152 14.53 -8.70 -11.99
N ASP A 153 13.47 -9.23 -11.37
CA ASP A 153 13.60 -10.28 -10.37
C ASP A 153 14.21 -11.56 -10.96
N THR A 154 15.15 -12.14 -10.23
CA THR A 154 15.77 -13.44 -10.56
C THR A 154 15.19 -14.58 -9.74
N GLU A 155 14.42 -14.26 -8.70
CA GLU A 155 13.71 -15.23 -7.87
C GLU A 155 12.38 -15.66 -8.51
N SER A 156 11.90 -16.84 -8.18
CA SER A 156 10.58 -17.27 -8.61
C SER A 156 9.49 -16.40 -7.98
N PRO A 157 8.32 -16.24 -8.64
CA PRO A 157 7.20 -15.47 -8.08
C PRO A 157 6.70 -16.00 -6.71
N PHE A 158 6.94 -17.29 -6.42
CA PHE A 158 6.58 -17.91 -5.14
C PHE A 158 7.48 -17.47 -3.98
N LYS A 159 8.73 -17.10 -4.28
CA LYS A 159 9.70 -16.60 -3.29
C LYS A 159 9.73 -15.07 -3.26
N GLY A 160 9.80 -14.42 -4.42
CA GLY A 160 10.01 -12.99 -4.59
C GLY A 160 11.40 -12.55 -4.13
N GLY A 161 12.06 -11.70 -4.90
CA GLY A 161 13.38 -11.15 -4.55
C GLY A 161 13.31 -9.99 -3.55
N GLY A 162 12.11 -9.58 -3.12
CA GLY A 162 11.93 -8.47 -2.22
C GLY A 162 10.72 -8.57 -1.30
N ILE A 163 10.57 -7.55 -0.49
CA ILE A 163 9.38 -7.31 0.33
C ILE A 163 8.80 -5.92 0.01
N ARG A 164 7.49 -5.78 0.22
CA ARG A 164 6.78 -4.52 0.16
C ARG A 164 6.32 -4.11 1.55
N ILE A 165 6.61 -2.89 1.91
CA ILE A 165 6.28 -2.30 3.21
C ILE A 165 5.41 -1.06 2.98
N GLY A 166 4.35 -0.90 3.78
CA GLY A 166 3.45 0.24 3.70
C GLY A 166 3.08 0.77 5.08
N THR A 167 2.78 2.06 5.16
CA THR A 167 2.60 2.79 6.42
C THR A 167 1.19 3.23 6.79
N PRO A 168 0.11 3.02 5.98
CA PRO A 168 -1.22 3.48 6.35
C PRO A 168 -1.74 2.93 7.67
N ALA A 169 -1.56 1.63 7.93
CA ALA A 169 -2.06 0.97 9.13
C ALA A 169 -1.39 1.51 10.40
N VAL A 170 -0.08 1.64 10.41
CA VAL A 170 0.69 2.15 11.55
C VAL A 170 0.42 3.65 11.77
N THR A 171 0.23 4.42 10.70
CA THR A 171 -0.18 5.84 10.80
C THR A 171 -1.57 5.98 11.42
N THR A 172 -2.53 5.11 11.03
CA THR A 172 -3.86 5.08 11.66
C THR A 172 -3.79 4.80 13.17
N ARG A 173 -2.77 4.04 13.60
CA ARG A 173 -2.50 3.76 15.03
C ARG A 173 -1.76 4.89 15.75
N GLY A 174 -1.51 6.02 15.09
CA GLY A 174 -0.89 7.21 15.67
C GLY A 174 0.64 7.23 15.62
N MET A 175 1.28 6.26 14.94
CA MET A 175 2.73 6.23 14.78
C MET A 175 3.19 7.33 13.83
N LYS A 176 4.34 7.93 14.13
CA LYS A 176 5.01 8.97 13.36
C LYS A 176 6.45 8.57 13.04
N GLU A 177 7.25 9.50 12.56
CA GLU A 177 8.60 9.25 12.05
C GLU A 177 9.51 8.58 13.11
N ALA A 178 9.43 9.00 14.36
CA ALA A 178 10.24 8.42 15.45
C ALA A 178 9.92 6.93 15.71
N GLU A 179 8.63 6.55 15.58
CA GLU A 179 8.23 5.15 15.65
C GLU A 179 8.67 4.39 14.39
N MET A 180 8.70 5.04 13.22
CA MET A 180 9.18 4.41 11.98
C MET A 180 10.67 4.07 12.05
N GLU A 181 11.48 4.88 12.69
CA GLU A 181 12.89 4.54 12.95
C GLU A 181 13.00 3.26 13.78
N LYS A 182 12.24 3.15 14.87
CA LYS A 182 12.20 1.95 15.71
C LYS A 182 11.70 0.72 14.96
N VAL A 183 10.65 0.89 14.15
CA VAL A 183 10.12 -0.20 13.30
C VAL A 183 11.18 -0.66 12.30
N GLY A 184 11.93 0.27 11.71
CA GLY A 184 13.06 -0.03 10.83
C GLY A 184 14.14 -0.84 11.55
N ASP A 185 14.54 -0.41 12.76
CA ASP A 185 15.53 -1.11 13.57
C ASP A 185 15.11 -2.54 13.91
N LEU A 186 13.86 -2.73 14.34
CA LEU A 186 13.29 -4.03 14.63
C LEU A 186 13.21 -4.91 13.38
N THR A 187 12.75 -4.35 12.26
CA THR A 187 12.66 -5.07 10.98
C THR A 187 14.03 -5.61 10.56
N VAL A 188 15.07 -4.78 10.65
CA VAL A 188 16.43 -5.17 10.28
C VAL A 188 16.98 -6.20 11.27
N SER A 189 16.83 -5.98 12.58
CA SER A 189 17.32 -6.88 13.62
C SER A 189 16.73 -8.29 13.47
N TYR A 190 15.42 -8.40 13.30
CA TYR A 190 14.78 -9.71 13.13
C TYR A 190 15.14 -10.37 11.80
N THR A 191 15.28 -9.61 10.74
CA THR A 191 15.70 -10.12 9.44
C THR A 191 17.12 -10.70 9.53
N HIS A 192 18.05 -10.04 10.24
CA HIS A 192 19.43 -10.53 10.41
C HIS A 192 19.53 -11.73 11.34
N LEU A 193 18.88 -11.70 12.50
CA LEU A 193 19.01 -12.73 13.52
C LEU A 193 18.47 -14.09 13.08
N ARG A 194 17.31 -14.13 12.40
CA ARG A 194 16.68 -15.41 12.06
C ARG A 194 16.83 -15.85 10.61
N ALA A 195 16.97 -14.93 9.67
CA ALA A 195 17.14 -15.33 8.28
C ALA A 195 18.52 -15.94 8.02
N HIS A 196 19.49 -15.73 8.90
CA HIS A 196 20.79 -16.38 8.90
C HIS A 196 20.88 -17.60 9.85
N GLU A 197 19.93 -17.80 10.73
CA GLU A 197 19.71 -19.06 11.42
C GLU A 197 19.08 -20.03 10.40
N THR A 198 19.90 -20.51 9.46
CA THR A 198 19.51 -21.62 8.59
C THR A 198 19.09 -22.77 9.50
N PRO A 199 17.93 -23.42 9.27
CA PRO A 199 17.61 -24.64 10.01
C PRO A 199 18.66 -25.68 9.67
N CYS A 200 19.68 -25.83 10.51
CA CYS A 200 20.36 -27.09 10.66
C CYS A 200 19.39 -28.05 11.35
N HIS A 201 18.31 -28.44 10.69
CA HIS A 201 17.52 -29.57 11.16
C HIS A 201 16.80 -30.27 10.01
N LEU A 202 17.36 -31.46 9.77
CA LEU A 202 16.85 -32.69 9.20
C LEU A 202 16.93 -32.83 7.70
#